data_1b03a29c3fd5ce9e75bbd2393ae89629
#
_entry.id   1b03a29c3fd5ce9e75bbd2393ae89629
#
_cell.length_a   1.000
_cell.length_b   1.000
_cell.length_c   1.000
_cell.angle_alpha   90.00
_cell.angle_beta   90.00
_cell.angle_gamma   90.00
#
_symmetry.space_group_name_H-M   'P 1'
#
loop_
_entity.id
_entity.type
_entity.pdbx_description
1 polymer ?
#
loop_
_entity_poly.entity_id
_entity_poly.type
_entity_poly.pdbx_seq_one_letter_code
_entity_poly.pdbx_strand_id
1 'polypeptide(L)'
;MNKNLLKSKIKKIIDSNKDKIYKNIALTAVITEALKEINIRPIIVGGQAVEFYTAGGYSTMDVDLVTPASIKEIDPIIKDLGFKKEGKYWTYEQLDFALEIPGSDLAGDYDKINEIEIEGLKAYIIGIEDIIIDRLNRYKFWKEYADQEWIVGMIYLNYEDIDWNYLYQKSE
;
A
#
# COMPACT_ATOMS: atom_id res chain seq x y z
N MET A 1 -5.45 -14.94 -12.84
CA MET A 1 -4.26 -15.15 -13.74
C MET A 1 -3.53 -16.43 -13.32
N ASN A 2 -2.81 -17.12 -14.23
CA ASN A 2 -2.06 -18.35 -13.88
C ASN A 2 -0.93 -18.03 -12.88
N LYS A 3 -0.83 -18.80 -11.78
CA LYS A 3 0.18 -18.62 -10.69
C LYS A 3 1.64 -18.64 -11.21
N ASN A 4 1.94 -19.44 -12.21
CA ASN A 4 3.28 -19.48 -12.83
C ASN A 4 3.62 -18.17 -13.53
N LEU A 5 2.63 -17.53 -14.15
CA LEU A 5 2.82 -16.22 -14.77
C LEU A 5 3.06 -15.13 -13.72
N LEU A 6 2.35 -15.18 -12.58
CA LEU A 6 2.57 -14.25 -11.46
C LEU A 6 3.98 -14.41 -10.86
N LYS A 7 4.45 -15.65 -10.64
CA LYS A 7 5.83 -15.91 -10.19
C LYS A 7 6.88 -15.39 -11.19
N SER A 8 6.62 -15.53 -12.48
CA SER A 8 7.51 -14.98 -13.51
C SER A 8 7.55 -13.44 -13.47
N LYS A 9 6.41 -12.79 -13.22
CA LYS A 9 6.35 -11.33 -13.01
C LYS A 9 7.14 -10.90 -11.78
N ILE A 10 6.99 -11.60 -10.65
CA ILE A 10 7.77 -11.32 -9.43
C ILE A 10 9.26 -11.34 -9.76
N LYS A 11 9.75 -12.39 -10.43
CA LYS A 11 11.15 -12.49 -10.80
C LYS A 11 11.60 -11.30 -11.67
N LYS A 12 10.81 -10.92 -12.67
CA LYS A 12 11.12 -9.74 -13.51
C LYS A 12 11.18 -8.45 -12.71
N ILE A 13 10.27 -8.25 -11.75
CA ILE A 13 10.25 -7.08 -10.87
C ILE A 13 11.53 -7.05 -10.02
N ILE A 14 11.92 -8.18 -9.44
CA ILE A 14 13.14 -8.32 -8.64
C ILE A 14 14.38 -7.94 -9.45
N ASP A 15 14.51 -8.54 -10.62
CA ASP A 15 15.67 -8.39 -11.52
C ASP A 15 15.70 -7.00 -12.20
N SER A 16 14.63 -6.20 -12.09
CA SER A 16 14.54 -4.88 -12.71
C SER A 16 15.44 -3.87 -11.99
N ASN A 17 15.93 -2.89 -12.76
CA ASN A 17 16.71 -1.76 -12.21
C ASN A 17 15.80 -0.59 -11.75
N LYS A 18 14.61 -0.92 -11.21
CA LYS A 18 13.65 0.04 -10.68
C LYS A 18 13.90 0.28 -9.20
N ASP A 19 13.47 1.45 -8.72
CA ASP A 19 13.57 1.82 -7.30
C ASP A 19 12.66 0.96 -6.39
N LYS A 20 12.80 1.15 -5.08
CA LYS A 20 12.08 0.41 -4.07
C LYS A 20 10.57 0.65 -4.14
N ILE A 21 10.14 1.91 -4.33
CA ILE A 21 8.72 2.26 -4.39
C ILE A 21 8.05 1.51 -5.54
N TYR A 22 8.66 1.58 -6.72
CA TYR A 22 8.15 0.88 -7.89
C TYR A 22 8.02 -0.62 -7.62
N LYS A 23 9.07 -1.25 -7.06
CA LYS A 23 9.07 -2.69 -6.76
C LYS A 23 7.99 -3.05 -5.74
N ASN A 24 7.83 -2.28 -4.68
CA ASN A 24 6.81 -2.51 -3.66
C ASN A 24 5.40 -2.46 -4.24
N ILE A 25 5.09 -1.43 -5.04
CA ILE A 25 3.78 -1.29 -5.68
C ILE A 25 3.55 -2.40 -6.71
N ALA A 26 4.56 -2.74 -7.53
CA ALA A 26 4.45 -3.79 -8.52
C ALA A 26 4.24 -5.18 -7.89
N LEU A 27 4.94 -5.49 -6.79
CA LEU A 27 4.73 -6.72 -6.03
C LEU A 27 3.33 -6.75 -5.39
N THR A 28 2.87 -5.63 -4.85
CA THR A 28 1.51 -5.51 -4.33
C THR A 28 0.47 -5.71 -5.43
N ALA A 29 0.70 -5.23 -6.64
CA ALA A 29 -0.19 -5.49 -7.78
C ALA A 29 -0.24 -6.99 -8.15
N VAL A 30 0.90 -7.70 -8.06
CA VAL A 30 0.92 -9.17 -8.25
C VAL A 30 0.13 -9.89 -7.17
N ILE A 31 0.28 -9.48 -5.90
CA ILE A 31 -0.49 -10.03 -4.77
C ILE A 31 -1.98 -9.74 -4.96
N THR A 32 -2.34 -8.51 -5.33
CA THR A 32 -3.72 -8.11 -5.63
C THR A 32 -4.33 -9.00 -6.72
N GLU A 33 -3.60 -9.26 -7.80
CA GLU A 33 -4.08 -10.13 -8.87
C GLU A 33 -4.29 -11.59 -8.39
N ALA A 34 -3.42 -12.09 -7.51
CA ALA A 34 -3.59 -13.42 -6.93
C ALA A 34 -4.82 -13.48 -6.00
N LEU A 35 -5.07 -12.46 -5.21
CA LEU A 35 -6.20 -12.40 -4.28
C LEU A 35 -7.56 -12.25 -4.97
N LYS A 36 -7.59 -11.95 -6.28
CA LYS A 36 -8.84 -12.01 -7.08
C LYS A 36 -9.47 -13.40 -7.10
N GLU A 37 -8.71 -14.48 -6.86
CA GLU A 37 -9.28 -15.83 -6.78
C GLU A 37 -10.28 -16.00 -5.64
N ILE A 38 -10.18 -15.15 -4.61
CA ILE A 38 -11.13 -15.09 -3.48
C ILE A 38 -11.93 -13.77 -3.48
N ASN A 39 -12.00 -13.05 -4.61
CA ASN A 39 -12.70 -11.77 -4.79
C ASN A 39 -12.23 -10.67 -3.83
N ILE A 40 -10.96 -10.66 -3.45
CA ILE A 40 -10.38 -9.66 -2.55
C ILE A 40 -9.55 -8.64 -3.32
N ARG A 41 -9.73 -7.39 -2.91
CA ARG A 41 -8.99 -6.22 -3.39
C ARG A 41 -8.34 -5.53 -2.20
N PRO A 42 -7.06 -5.86 -1.88
CA PRO A 42 -6.35 -5.22 -0.80
C PRO A 42 -6.00 -3.76 -1.16
N ILE A 43 -5.87 -2.91 -0.15
CA ILE A 43 -5.61 -1.48 -0.32
C ILE A 43 -4.33 -1.14 0.43
N ILE A 44 -3.39 -0.50 -0.25
CA ILE A 44 -2.16 0.04 0.34
C ILE A 44 -2.53 1.20 1.26
N VAL A 45 -2.03 1.16 2.48
CA VAL A 45 -2.21 2.20 3.50
C VAL A 45 -0.87 2.55 4.18
N GLY A 46 -0.92 3.29 5.26
CA GLY A 46 0.22 3.49 6.15
C GLY A 46 1.43 4.16 5.50
N GLY A 47 2.62 3.71 5.88
CA GLY A 47 3.90 4.28 5.44
C GLY A 47 4.11 4.23 3.93
N GLN A 48 3.73 3.14 3.28
CA GLN A 48 3.88 3.01 1.83
C GLN A 48 3.01 4.00 1.05
N ALA A 49 1.82 4.34 1.56
CA ALA A 49 0.99 5.38 0.94
C ALA A 49 1.63 6.77 1.10
N VAL A 50 2.21 7.08 2.27
CA VAL A 50 2.97 8.33 2.46
C VAL A 50 4.17 8.39 1.52
N GLU A 51 4.93 7.30 1.40
CA GLU A 51 6.08 7.21 0.47
C GLU A 51 5.65 7.46 -0.98
N PHE A 52 4.53 6.89 -1.40
CA PHE A 52 3.96 7.10 -2.72
C PHE A 52 3.59 8.57 -2.97
N TYR A 53 2.79 9.19 -2.09
CA TYR A 53 2.31 10.55 -2.25
C TYR A 53 3.37 11.63 -1.98
N THR A 54 4.50 11.27 -1.39
CA THR A 54 5.68 12.14 -1.25
C THR A 54 6.74 11.90 -2.32
N ALA A 55 6.42 11.09 -3.34
CA ALA A 55 7.34 10.72 -4.42
C ALA A 55 8.70 10.22 -3.90
N GLY A 56 8.69 9.45 -2.80
CA GLY A 56 9.89 8.91 -2.16
C GLY A 56 10.56 9.83 -1.15
N GLY A 57 9.95 10.95 -0.80
CA GLY A 57 10.44 11.82 0.28
C GLY A 57 10.39 11.14 1.65
N TYR A 58 9.35 10.36 1.91
CA TYR A 58 9.25 9.45 3.05
C TYR A 58 9.80 8.07 2.65
N SER A 59 10.32 7.31 3.61
CA SER A 59 10.74 5.92 3.39
C SER A 59 10.18 5.01 4.47
N THR A 60 9.55 3.90 4.04
CA THR A 60 9.08 2.85 4.93
C THR A 60 9.83 1.54 4.70
N MET A 61 9.82 0.65 5.70
CA MET A 61 10.44 -0.67 5.59
C MET A 61 9.47 -1.75 5.13
N ASP A 62 8.16 -1.51 5.30
CA ASP A 62 7.10 -2.47 5.03
C ASP A 62 5.96 -1.85 4.20
N VAL A 63 5.17 -2.72 3.63
CA VAL A 63 3.93 -2.39 2.93
C VAL A 63 2.77 -2.83 3.79
N ASP A 64 1.96 -1.89 4.22
CA ASP A 64 0.72 -2.16 4.95
C ASP A 64 -0.45 -2.30 3.97
N LEU A 65 -1.18 -3.41 4.07
CA LEU A 65 -2.42 -3.63 3.32
C LEU A 65 -3.60 -3.81 4.27
N VAL A 66 -4.72 -3.18 3.95
CA VAL A 66 -6.00 -3.51 4.59
C VAL A 66 -6.85 -4.33 3.64
N THR A 67 -7.59 -5.29 4.21
CA THR A 67 -8.45 -6.20 3.46
C THR A 67 -9.45 -6.90 4.37
N PRO A 68 -10.71 -7.10 3.94
CA PRO A 68 -11.73 -7.78 4.74
C PRO A 68 -11.49 -9.29 4.88
N ALA A 69 -10.59 -9.89 4.09
CA ALA A 69 -10.29 -11.32 4.18
C ALA A 69 -9.43 -11.63 5.41
N SER A 70 -9.69 -12.80 5.99
CA SER A 70 -8.88 -13.28 7.12
C SER A 70 -7.48 -13.71 6.69
N ILE A 71 -6.54 -13.65 7.63
CA ILE A 71 -5.17 -14.14 7.41
C ILE A 71 -5.15 -15.62 6.95
N LYS A 72 -6.09 -16.44 7.43
CA LYS A 72 -6.18 -17.86 7.04
C LYS A 72 -6.52 -18.05 5.57
N GLU A 73 -7.29 -17.14 4.98
CA GLU A 73 -7.64 -17.17 3.55
C GLU A 73 -6.50 -16.65 2.67
N ILE A 74 -5.80 -15.62 3.14
CA ILE A 74 -4.76 -14.92 2.38
C ILE A 74 -3.43 -15.67 2.40
N ASP A 75 -3.02 -16.21 3.56
CA ASP A 75 -1.71 -16.80 3.77
C ASP A 75 -1.32 -17.89 2.75
N PRO A 76 -2.20 -18.85 2.42
CA PRO A 76 -1.87 -19.85 1.41
C PRO A 76 -1.60 -19.24 0.03
N ILE A 77 -2.36 -18.21 -0.36
CA ILE A 77 -2.25 -17.56 -1.66
C ILE A 77 -0.92 -16.82 -1.78
N ILE A 78 -0.56 -16.06 -0.75
CA ILE A 78 0.71 -15.31 -0.73
C ILE A 78 1.90 -16.27 -0.68
N LYS A 79 1.83 -17.34 0.11
CA LYS A 79 2.87 -18.40 0.14
C LYS A 79 3.04 -19.11 -1.20
N ASP A 80 1.94 -19.36 -1.90
CA ASP A 80 1.98 -19.95 -3.24
C ASP A 80 2.72 -19.07 -4.26
N LEU A 81 2.81 -17.76 -4.04
CA LEU A 81 3.62 -16.85 -4.85
C LEU A 81 5.12 -16.92 -4.51
N GLY A 82 5.51 -17.57 -3.41
CA GLY A 82 6.88 -17.73 -2.97
C GLY A 82 7.28 -16.88 -1.77
N PHE A 83 6.33 -16.16 -1.17
CA PHE A 83 6.60 -15.41 0.07
C PHE A 83 6.68 -16.34 1.27
N LYS A 84 7.49 -15.96 2.26
CA LYS A 84 7.60 -16.64 3.55
C LYS A 84 6.87 -15.81 4.62
N LYS A 85 6.11 -16.48 5.50
CA LYS A 85 5.50 -15.81 6.66
C LYS A 85 6.43 -15.86 7.85
N GLU A 86 6.78 -14.68 8.37
CA GLU A 86 7.63 -14.47 9.55
C GLU A 86 6.91 -13.56 10.55
N GLY A 87 6.34 -14.16 11.60
CA GLY A 87 5.49 -13.44 12.54
C GLY A 87 4.26 -12.84 11.86
N LYS A 88 4.13 -11.51 11.90
CA LYS A 88 3.03 -10.76 11.25
C LYS A 88 3.31 -10.44 9.78
N TYR A 89 4.55 -10.60 9.30
CA TYR A 89 4.98 -10.23 7.97
C TYR A 89 4.99 -11.40 6.99
N TRP A 90 4.81 -11.08 5.69
CA TRP A 90 5.23 -11.92 4.58
C TRP A 90 6.43 -11.27 3.91
N THR A 91 7.53 -12.00 3.84
CA THR A 91 8.80 -11.55 3.29
C THR A 91 9.14 -12.30 2.00
N TYR A 92 9.99 -11.70 1.17
CA TYR A 92 10.52 -12.36 -0.02
C TYR A 92 12.05 -12.36 0.03
N GLU A 93 12.68 -13.55 0.02
CA GLU A 93 14.09 -13.76 0.38
C GLU A 93 15.09 -12.92 -0.44
N GLN A 94 14.73 -12.59 -1.69
CA GLN A 94 15.63 -11.88 -2.62
C GLN A 94 15.36 -10.37 -2.67
N LEU A 95 14.49 -9.86 -1.80
CA LEU A 95 14.12 -8.45 -1.72
C LEU A 95 14.01 -7.99 -0.28
N ASP A 96 14.40 -6.75 -0.07
CA ASP A 96 14.03 -6.01 1.15
C ASP A 96 12.56 -5.61 1.08
N PHE A 97 11.68 -6.61 1.14
CA PHE A 97 10.23 -6.48 1.04
C PHE A 97 9.57 -7.20 2.21
N ALA A 98 8.78 -6.47 2.95
CA ALA A 98 7.93 -7.00 4.01
C ALA A 98 6.49 -6.49 3.81
N LEU A 99 5.54 -7.40 3.87
CA LEU A 99 4.11 -7.09 3.79
C LEU A 99 3.47 -7.37 5.13
N GLU A 100 2.68 -6.43 5.64
CA GLU A 100 1.81 -6.60 6.81
C GLU A 100 0.34 -6.39 6.43
N ILE A 101 -0.55 -7.08 7.13
CA ILE A 101 -2.00 -6.83 7.07
C ILE A 101 -2.43 -6.48 8.51
N PRO A 102 -2.40 -5.19 8.88
CA PRO A 102 -2.67 -4.77 10.25
C PRO A 102 -4.15 -4.80 10.60
N GLY A 103 -5.05 -4.83 9.62
CA GLY A 103 -6.48 -4.76 9.87
C GLY A 103 -7.36 -5.06 8.67
N SER A 104 -8.68 -5.07 8.93
CA SER A 104 -9.70 -5.37 7.92
C SER A 104 -10.34 -4.12 7.32
N ASP A 105 -10.33 -3.01 8.05
CA ASP A 105 -11.11 -1.84 7.71
C ASP A 105 -10.23 -0.70 7.20
N LEU A 106 -10.66 -0.07 6.11
CA LEU A 106 -10.04 1.13 5.60
C LEU A 106 -10.42 2.32 6.50
N ALA A 107 -9.42 2.99 7.03
CA ALA A 107 -9.61 4.28 7.71
C ALA A 107 -9.76 5.40 6.66
N GLY A 108 -10.83 5.35 5.86
CA GLY A 108 -11.07 6.26 4.76
C GLY A 108 -12.30 5.88 3.96
N ASP A 109 -12.50 6.57 2.84
CA ASP A 109 -13.63 6.37 1.95
C ASP A 109 -13.23 5.45 0.78
N TYR A 110 -13.99 4.38 0.56
CA TYR A 110 -13.76 3.44 -0.55
C TYR A 110 -13.92 4.09 -1.93
N ASP A 111 -14.70 5.18 -2.04
CA ASP A 111 -14.87 5.92 -3.28
C ASP A 111 -13.67 6.85 -3.60
N LYS A 112 -12.79 7.07 -2.63
CA LYS A 112 -11.56 7.87 -2.77
C LYS A 112 -10.30 7.02 -3.04
N ILE A 113 -10.42 5.70 -3.10
CA ILE A 113 -9.28 4.82 -3.40
C ILE A 113 -8.77 5.09 -4.81
N ASN A 114 -7.45 5.27 -4.93
CA ASN A 114 -6.80 5.39 -6.23
C ASN A 114 -6.35 4.03 -6.76
N GLU A 115 -6.54 3.82 -8.06
CA GLU A 115 -6.05 2.66 -8.79
C GLU A 115 -4.72 3.01 -9.46
N ILE A 116 -3.72 2.15 -9.25
CA ILE A 116 -2.39 2.28 -9.87
C ILE A 116 -2.23 1.13 -10.87
N GLU A 117 -2.08 1.45 -12.15
CA GLU A 117 -1.73 0.46 -13.16
C GLU A 117 -0.21 0.33 -13.25
N ILE A 118 0.32 -0.87 -13.04
CA ILE A 118 1.74 -1.16 -13.04
C ILE A 118 2.00 -2.58 -13.54
N GLU A 119 2.96 -2.77 -14.44
CA GLU A 119 3.30 -4.07 -15.04
C GLU A 119 2.09 -4.79 -15.71
N GLY A 120 1.09 -4.02 -16.18
CA GLY A 120 -0.18 -4.52 -16.71
C GLY A 120 -1.07 -5.18 -15.66
N LEU A 121 -0.86 -4.84 -14.38
CA LEU A 121 -1.65 -5.25 -13.23
C LEU A 121 -2.13 -4.01 -12.47
N LYS A 122 -3.00 -4.20 -11.47
CA LYS A 122 -3.56 -3.13 -10.67
C LYS A 122 -3.20 -3.29 -9.20
N ALA A 123 -2.76 -2.21 -8.58
CA ALA A 123 -2.71 -2.02 -7.14
C ALA A 123 -3.71 -0.94 -6.74
N TYR A 124 -4.13 -0.94 -5.50
CA TYR A 124 -5.07 0.03 -4.94
C TYR A 124 -4.44 0.70 -3.73
N ILE A 125 -4.60 2.01 -3.62
CA ILE A 125 -4.01 2.80 -2.56
C ILE A 125 -5.06 3.73 -1.96
N ILE A 126 -5.01 3.95 -0.65
CA ILE A 126 -5.86 4.89 0.07
C ILE A 126 -5.82 6.27 -0.58
N GLY A 127 -6.93 6.99 -0.58
CA GLY A 127 -7.01 8.36 -1.12
C GLY A 127 -6.04 9.31 -0.43
N ILE A 128 -5.55 10.30 -1.18
CA ILE A 128 -4.61 11.30 -0.67
C ILE A 128 -5.18 12.05 0.55
N GLU A 129 -6.46 12.38 0.52
CA GLU A 129 -7.11 13.09 1.61
C GLU A 129 -7.16 12.24 2.87
N ASP A 130 -7.50 10.95 2.73
CA ASP A 130 -7.64 10.04 3.87
C ASP A 130 -6.30 9.73 4.54
N ILE A 131 -5.20 9.58 3.76
CA ILE A 131 -3.87 9.41 4.36
C ILE A 131 -3.38 10.70 5.02
N ILE A 132 -3.73 11.88 4.50
CA ILE A 132 -3.45 13.16 5.17
C ILE A 132 -4.20 13.21 6.51
N ILE A 133 -5.48 12.83 6.55
CA ILE A 133 -6.29 12.80 7.78
C ILE A 133 -5.69 11.80 8.79
N ASP A 134 -5.28 10.62 8.35
CA ASP A 134 -4.60 9.63 9.20
C ASP A 134 -3.37 10.24 9.88
N ARG A 135 -2.51 10.91 9.12
CA ARG A 135 -1.32 11.57 9.65
C ARG A 135 -1.63 12.76 10.55
N LEU A 136 -2.67 13.55 10.24
CA LEU A 136 -3.14 14.62 11.12
C LEU A 136 -3.63 14.07 12.47
N ASN A 137 -4.34 12.96 12.47
CA ASN A 137 -4.79 12.29 13.69
C ASN A 137 -3.59 11.78 14.51
N ARG A 138 -2.59 11.19 13.88
CA ARG A 138 -1.35 10.77 14.55
C ARG A 138 -0.61 11.95 15.16
N TYR A 139 -0.45 13.02 14.40
CA TYR A 139 0.15 14.27 14.89
C TYR A 139 -0.59 14.84 16.11
N LYS A 140 -1.93 14.97 16.02
CA LYS A 140 -2.75 15.60 17.04
C LYS A 140 -2.90 14.74 18.31
N PHE A 141 -3.21 13.46 18.14
CA PHE A 141 -3.62 12.60 19.26
C PHE A 141 -2.48 11.73 19.80
N TRP A 142 -1.57 11.28 18.94
CA TRP A 142 -0.45 10.43 19.34
C TRP A 142 0.87 11.19 19.46
N LYS A 143 0.85 12.50 19.13
CA LYS A 143 2.00 13.42 19.22
C LYS A 143 3.19 12.98 18.37
N GLU A 144 2.90 12.35 17.24
CA GLU A 144 3.90 11.99 16.23
C GLU A 144 4.27 13.22 15.39
N TYR A 145 5.05 14.11 16.00
CA TYR A 145 5.34 15.44 15.42
C TYR A 145 6.09 15.38 14.09
N ALA A 146 6.80 14.30 13.82
CA ALA A 146 7.44 14.07 12.51
C ALA A 146 6.44 13.99 11.36
N ASP A 147 5.18 13.60 11.62
CA ASP A 147 4.15 13.53 10.59
C ASP A 147 3.82 14.90 9.97
N GLN A 148 4.13 16.02 10.65
CA GLN A 148 3.92 17.37 10.10
C GLN A 148 4.67 17.58 8.78
N GLU A 149 5.91 17.15 8.70
CA GLU A 149 6.73 17.28 7.48
C GLU A 149 6.11 16.49 6.32
N TRP A 150 5.64 15.27 6.60
CA TRP A 150 5.03 14.40 5.60
C TRP A 150 3.67 14.90 5.13
N ILE A 151 2.85 15.45 6.03
CA ILE A 151 1.58 16.09 5.68
C ILE A 151 1.83 17.26 4.71
N VAL A 152 2.77 18.14 5.04
CA VAL A 152 3.13 19.28 4.18
C VAL A 152 3.66 18.79 2.83
N GLY A 153 4.51 17.77 2.83
CA GLY A 153 5.07 17.18 1.60
C GLY A 153 3.99 16.59 0.69
N MET A 154 3.04 15.80 1.26
CA MET A 154 1.93 15.25 0.51
C MET A 154 1.03 16.35 -0.09
N ILE A 155 0.69 17.36 0.71
CA ILE A 155 -0.13 18.48 0.23
C ILE A 155 0.58 19.24 -0.88
N TYR A 156 1.85 19.55 -0.72
CA TYR A 156 2.62 20.32 -1.69
C TYR A 156 2.73 19.62 -3.06
N LEU A 157 2.99 18.29 -3.02
CA LEU A 157 3.20 17.53 -4.25
C LEU A 157 1.90 17.16 -4.98
N ASN A 158 0.76 17.16 -4.28
CA ASN A 158 -0.53 16.73 -4.85
C ASN A 158 -1.61 17.83 -4.76
N TYR A 159 -1.22 19.09 -4.65
CA TYR A 159 -2.12 20.21 -4.35
C TYR A 159 -3.32 20.30 -5.29
N GLU A 160 -3.09 20.06 -6.58
CA GLU A 160 -4.11 20.12 -7.64
C GLU A 160 -5.07 18.91 -7.65
N ASP A 161 -4.62 17.78 -7.08
CA ASP A 161 -5.37 16.53 -7.06
C ASP A 161 -6.22 16.35 -5.79
N ILE A 162 -6.01 17.20 -4.77
CA ILE A 162 -6.73 17.14 -3.50
C ILE A 162 -8.16 17.67 -3.65
N ASP A 163 -9.14 16.87 -3.25
CA ASP A 163 -10.51 17.35 -2.98
C ASP A 163 -10.55 18.09 -1.63
N TRP A 164 -10.32 19.41 -1.72
CA TRP A 164 -10.25 20.27 -0.53
C TRP A 164 -11.54 20.31 0.26
N ASN A 165 -12.70 20.18 -0.39
CA ASN A 165 -13.98 20.17 0.30
C ASN A 165 -14.12 18.92 1.17
N TYR A 166 -13.77 17.76 0.59
CA TYR A 166 -13.76 16.51 1.33
C TYR A 166 -12.75 16.56 2.50
N LEU A 167 -11.53 17.00 2.23
CA LEU A 167 -10.47 17.09 3.25
C LEU A 167 -10.91 17.97 4.44
N TYR A 168 -11.49 19.16 4.19
CA TYR A 168 -11.98 20.04 5.25
C TYR A 168 -13.12 19.41 6.05
N GLN A 169 -14.11 18.82 5.37
CA GLN A 169 -15.24 18.17 6.06
C GLN A 169 -14.82 17.01 6.97
N LYS A 170 -13.80 16.27 6.60
CA LYS A 170 -13.32 15.12 7.36
C LYS A 170 -12.30 15.47 8.44
N SER A 171 -11.68 16.65 8.38
CA SER A 171 -10.68 17.11 9.36
C SER A 171 -11.28 17.87 10.56
N GLU A 172 -12.57 18.19 10.54
CA GLU A 172 -13.32 18.79 11.66
C GLU A 172 -13.62 17.77 12.78
#